data_a17045699658b950cf7c62fdfab66d93
#
_entry.id   a17045699658b950cf7c62fdfab66d93
#
_cell.length_a   1.000
_cell.length_b   1.000
_cell.length_c   1.000
_cell.angle_alpha   90.00
_cell.angle_beta   90.00
_cell.angle_gamma   90.00
#
_symmetry.space_group_name_H-M   'P 1'
#
loop_
_entity.id
_entity.type
_entity.pdbx_description
1 polymer ?
#
loop_
_entity_poly.entity_id
_entity_poly.type
_entity_poly.pdbx_seq_one_letter_code
_entity_poly.pdbx_strand_id
1 'polypeptide(L)'
;MPFIIWLILHEIVFLTIKIMTMLEIGERPWGKYYVLADEPNYKLKRIEVNPGQKLSYQYHHKRQEQWTIIEGNATIVLDDKEIPLAYGESIFIPLGAKHRIMNLTDKPVIFIEVQTGTYFGEDDIVRLEDEYERN
;
A
#
# COMPACT_ATOMS: atom_id res chain seq x y z
N MET A 1 1.34 20.61 -36.32
CA MET A 1 0.62 19.34 -36.27
C MET A 1 1.49 18.13 -35.92
N PRO A 2 2.64 17.89 -36.50
CA PRO A 2 3.48 16.75 -36.13
C PRO A 2 3.91 16.75 -34.65
N PHE A 3 4.11 17.93 -34.05
CA PHE A 3 4.53 18.07 -32.65
C PHE A 3 3.43 17.64 -31.64
N ILE A 4 2.17 17.98 -31.92
CA ILE A 4 1.05 17.59 -31.06
C ILE A 4 0.81 16.08 -31.13
N ILE A 5 0.89 15.50 -32.31
CA ILE A 5 0.77 14.06 -32.51
C ILE A 5 1.89 13.32 -31.76
N TRP A 6 3.12 13.83 -31.82
CA TRP A 6 4.27 13.26 -31.11
C TRP A 6 4.07 13.31 -29.59
N LEU A 7 3.58 14.42 -29.02
CA LEU A 7 3.26 14.54 -27.61
C LEU A 7 2.20 13.52 -27.18
N ILE A 8 1.11 13.40 -27.94
CA ILE A 8 0.04 12.45 -27.63
C ILE A 8 0.54 11.00 -27.66
N LEU A 9 1.31 10.65 -28.68
CA LEU A 9 1.92 9.33 -28.80
C LEU A 9 2.89 9.06 -27.65
N HIS A 10 3.70 10.04 -27.27
CA HIS A 10 4.63 9.94 -26.16
C HIS A 10 3.90 9.68 -24.83
N GLU A 11 2.82 10.41 -24.55
CA GLU A 11 2.01 10.20 -23.35
C GLU A 11 1.32 8.85 -23.34
N ILE A 12 0.79 8.40 -24.48
CA ILE A 12 0.17 7.06 -24.61
C ILE A 12 1.20 5.96 -24.37
N VAL A 13 2.37 6.05 -25.00
CA VAL A 13 3.45 5.07 -24.82
C VAL A 13 3.94 5.04 -23.39
N PHE A 14 4.13 6.22 -22.77
CA PHE A 14 4.56 6.33 -21.37
C PHE A 14 3.54 5.72 -20.42
N LEU A 15 2.24 6.03 -20.61
CA LEU A 15 1.16 5.46 -19.81
C LEU A 15 1.06 3.94 -20.01
N THR A 16 1.21 3.45 -21.23
CA THR A 16 1.20 2.01 -21.54
C THR A 16 2.36 1.29 -20.86
N ILE A 17 3.57 1.84 -20.93
CA ILE A 17 4.74 1.28 -20.25
C ILE A 17 4.52 1.26 -18.73
N LYS A 18 3.98 2.35 -18.17
CA LYS A 18 3.68 2.42 -16.74
C LYS A 18 2.67 1.36 -16.29
N ILE A 19 1.63 1.13 -17.09
CA ILE A 19 0.64 0.07 -16.81
C ILE A 19 1.26 -1.33 -16.95
N MET A 20 2.11 -1.54 -17.94
CA MET A 20 2.78 -2.83 -18.18
C MET A 20 3.79 -3.20 -17.11
N THR A 21 4.29 -2.24 -16.31
CA THR A 21 5.20 -2.50 -15.18
C THR A 21 4.48 -2.88 -13.90
N MET A 22 3.15 -2.71 -13.83
CA MET A 22 2.35 -3.12 -12.68
C MET A 22 1.92 -4.58 -12.84
N LEU A 23 2.23 -5.42 -11.85
CA LEU A 23 1.91 -6.85 -11.88
C LEU A 23 0.46 -7.11 -11.53
N GLU A 24 -0.13 -6.31 -10.65
CA GLU A 24 -1.50 -6.47 -10.16
C GLU A 24 -2.04 -5.14 -9.65
N ILE A 25 -3.32 -4.89 -9.87
CA ILE A 25 -4.06 -3.79 -9.26
C ILE A 25 -5.27 -4.38 -8.55
N GLY A 26 -5.40 -4.13 -7.26
CA GLY A 26 -6.51 -4.61 -6.44
C GLY A 26 -7.36 -3.47 -5.90
N GLU A 27 -8.67 -3.50 -6.21
CA GLU A 27 -9.66 -2.62 -5.58
C GLU A 27 -10.08 -3.18 -4.23
N ARG A 28 -10.22 -2.30 -3.23
CA ARG A 28 -10.65 -2.64 -1.87
C ARG A 28 -11.63 -1.58 -1.36
N PRO A 29 -12.47 -1.89 -0.37
CA PRO A 29 -13.40 -0.90 0.18
C PRO A 29 -12.72 0.37 0.70
N TRP A 30 -11.49 0.25 1.17
CA TRP A 30 -10.71 1.36 1.73
C TRP A 30 -9.89 2.13 0.68
N GLY A 31 -9.79 1.65 -0.56
CA GLY A 31 -8.98 2.25 -1.61
C GLY A 31 -8.46 1.21 -2.60
N LYS A 32 -7.18 1.24 -2.91
CA LYS A 32 -6.56 0.28 -3.84
C LYS A 32 -5.08 0.07 -3.58
N TYR A 33 -4.57 -1.03 -4.12
CA TYR A 33 -3.14 -1.31 -4.10
C TYR A 33 -2.63 -1.69 -5.49
N TYR A 34 -1.36 -1.48 -5.69
CA TYR A 34 -0.63 -1.85 -6.90
C TYR A 34 0.57 -2.70 -6.49
N VAL A 35 0.69 -3.90 -7.06
CA VAL A 35 1.89 -4.72 -6.92
C VAL A 35 2.89 -4.24 -7.96
N LEU A 36 4.03 -3.73 -7.49
CA LEU A 36 5.08 -3.15 -8.33
C LEU A 36 6.22 -4.15 -8.57
N ALA A 37 6.46 -5.04 -7.63
CA ALA A 37 7.40 -6.15 -7.76
C ALA A 37 6.95 -7.31 -6.87
N ASP A 38 7.18 -8.54 -7.33
CA ASP A 38 6.91 -9.77 -6.58
C ASP A 38 8.04 -10.76 -6.87
N GLU A 39 9.02 -10.80 -5.96
CA GLU A 39 10.24 -11.56 -6.09
C GLU A 39 10.34 -12.60 -4.96
N PRO A 40 11.25 -13.59 -5.05
CA PRO A 40 11.37 -14.63 -4.02
C PRO A 40 11.66 -14.10 -2.62
N ASN A 41 12.33 -12.96 -2.50
CA ASN A 41 12.81 -12.40 -1.23
C ASN A 41 12.15 -11.08 -0.82
N TYR A 42 11.27 -10.52 -1.67
CA TYR A 42 10.49 -9.33 -1.32
C TYR A 42 9.26 -9.15 -2.21
N LYS A 43 8.30 -8.39 -1.71
CA LYS A 43 7.16 -7.87 -2.48
C LYS A 43 7.03 -6.37 -2.23
N LEU A 44 6.81 -5.61 -3.31
CA LEU A 44 6.69 -4.16 -3.26
C LEU A 44 5.29 -3.75 -3.69
N LYS A 45 4.63 -2.95 -2.87
CA LYS A 45 3.30 -2.40 -3.17
C LYS A 45 3.28 -0.88 -3.02
N ARG A 46 2.47 -0.25 -3.85
CA ARG A 46 1.97 1.12 -3.64
C ARG A 46 0.51 1.01 -3.20
N ILE A 47 0.17 1.63 -2.10
CA ILE A 47 -1.17 1.53 -1.50
C ILE A 47 -1.76 2.92 -1.35
N GLU A 48 -3.01 3.09 -1.79
CA GLU A 48 -3.80 4.31 -1.66
C GLU A 48 -4.95 4.07 -0.69
N VAL A 49 -5.05 4.90 0.33
CA VAL A 49 -6.13 4.85 1.32
C VAL A 49 -7.01 6.09 1.16
N ASN A 50 -8.28 5.88 0.84
CA ASN A 50 -9.24 6.94 0.64
C ASN A 50 -9.47 7.73 1.94
N PRO A 51 -9.89 9.02 1.84
CA PRO A 51 -10.24 9.82 3.01
C PRO A 51 -11.22 9.10 3.93
N GLY A 52 -10.93 9.12 5.24
CA GLY A 52 -11.77 8.52 6.26
C GLY A 52 -11.75 7.00 6.33
N GLN A 53 -10.96 6.32 5.50
CA GLN A 53 -10.88 4.87 5.45
C GLN A 53 -9.67 4.32 6.22
N LYS A 54 -9.73 3.04 6.54
CA LYS A 54 -8.63 2.33 7.22
C LYS A 54 -8.57 0.87 6.78
N LEU A 55 -7.38 0.31 6.81
CA LEU A 55 -7.17 -1.12 6.61
C LEU A 55 -7.58 -1.90 7.88
N SER A 56 -7.74 -3.23 7.73
CA SER A 56 -7.98 -4.10 8.89
C SER A 56 -6.83 -4.02 9.90
N TYR A 57 -7.14 -4.21 11.18
CA TYR A 57 -6.13 -4.46 12.20
C TYR A 57 -5.70 -5.91 12.09
N GLN A 58 -4.44 -6.15 11.78
CA GLN A 58 -3.97 -7.45 11.29
C GLN A 58 -2.54 -7.75 11.69
N TYR A 59 -2.14 -9.02 11.56
CA TYR A 59 -0.73 -9.42 11.65
C TYR A 59 -0.42 -10.55 10.66
N HIS A 60 0.87 -10.82 10.45
CA HIS A 60 1.37 -11.84 9.54
C HIS A 60 2.36 -12.75 10.24
N HIS A 61 2.36 -14.05 9.88
CA HIS A 61 3.26 -15.04 10.45
C HIS A 61 4.60 -15.16 9.71
N LYS A 62 4.64 -14.79 8.42
CA LYS A 62 5.75 -15.14 7.53
C LYS A 62 6.44 -13.94 6.89
N ARG A 63 5.93 -12.72 7.12
CA ARG A 63 6.51 -11.49 6.57
C ARG A 63 6.53 -10.36 7.60
N GLN A 64 7.49 -9.49 7.41
CA GLN A 64 7.56 -8.17 8.03
C GLN A 64 7.39 -7.09 6.96
N GLU A 65 7.14 -5.85 7.35
CA GLU A 65 6.84 -4.79 6.42
C GLU A 65 7.58 -3.50 6.78
N GLN A 66 7.98 -2.75 5.76
CA GLN A 66 8.51 -1.41 5.87
C GLN A 66 7.57 -0.48 5.11
N TRP A 67 7.02 0.54 5.75
CA TRP A 67 6.12 1.51 5.14
C TRP A 67 6.76 2.89 5.09
N THR A 68 6.61 3.58 3.96
CA THR A 68 7.02 4.97 3.77
C THR A 68 5.88 5.77 3.19
N ILE A 69 5.49 6.85 3.86
CA ILE A 69 4.41 7.73 3.41
C ILE A 69 4.94 8.62 2.27
N ILE A 70 4.26 8.61 1.13
CA ILE A 70 4.62 9.41 -0.04
C ILE A 70 3.59 10.48 -0.37
N GLU A 71 2.40 10.44 0.25
CA GLU A 71 1.38 11.50 0.15
C GLU A 71 0.46 11.44 1.36
N GLY A 72 0.08 12.61 1.87
CA GLY A 72 -0.88 12.76 2.95
C GLY A 72 -0.29 12.55 4.34
N ASN A 73 -1.19 12.49 5.32
CA ASN A 73 -0.90 12.26 6.73
C ASN A 73 -1.64 11.03 7.21
N ALA A 74 -0.92 10.04 7.70
CA ALA A 74 -1.46 8.77 8.15
C ALA A 74 -1.39 8.64 9.68
N THR A 75 -2.27 7.84 10.23
CA THR A 75 -2.16 7.34 11.60
C THR A 75 -1.96 5.83 11.54
N ILE A 76 -0.81 5.38 12.05
CA ILE A 76 -0.50 3.96 12.14
C ILE A 76 -0.85 3.46 13.53
N VAL A 77 -1.48 2.30 13.62
CA VAL A 77 -1.59 1.57 14.88
C VAL A 77 -0.59 0.42 14.83
N LEU A 78 0.33 0.38 15.77
CA LEU A 78 1.32 -0.67 15.91
C LEU A 78 1.33 -1.18 17.34
N ASP A 79 0.95 -2.44 17.55
CA ASP A 79 0.80 -3.07 18.86
C ASP A 79 0.01 -2.17 19.83
N ASP A 80 -1.18 -1.74 19.40
CA ASP A 80 -2.14 -0.91 20.12
C ASP A 80 -1.69 0.55 20.37
N LYS A 81 -0.57 0.98 19.80
CA LYS A 81 -0.10 2.38 19.89
C LYS A 81 -0.35 3.13 18.60
N GLU A 82 -0.90 4.32 18.71
CA GLU A 82 -1.09 5.24 17.58
C GLU A 82 0.19 6.06 17.32
N ILE A 83 0.62 6.05 16.07
CA ILE A 83 1.83 6.73 15.61
C ILE A 83 1.45 7.56 14.38
N PRO A 84 1.50 8.90 14.45
CA PRO A 84 1.30 9.74 13.27
C PRO A 84 2.52 9.68 12.35
N LEU A 85 2.28 9.53 11.05
CA LEU A 85 3.31 9.58 10.02
C LEU A 85 2.92 10.58 8.94
N ALA A 86 3.86 11.45 8.58
CA ALA A 86 3.74 12.42 7.49
C ALA A 86 4.59 12.02 6.28
N TYR A 87 4.48 12.79 5.20
CA TYR A 87 5.28 12.61 3.98
C TYR A 87 6.76 12.41 4.29
N GLY A 88 7.35 11.38 3.71
CA GLY A 88 8.76 11.02 3.84
C GLY A 88 9.11 10.23 5.10
N GLU A 89 8.19 10.09 6.04
CA GLU A 89 8.42 9.29 7.24
C GLU A 89 8.13 7.81 7.00
N SER A 90 8.85 6.95 7.72
CA SER A 90 8.78 5.49 7.58
C SER A 90 8.57 4.82 8.92
N ILE A 91 8.00 3.62 8.87
CA ILE A 91 7.84 2.74 10.02
C ILE A 91 8.17 1.30 9.62
N PHE A 92 8.83 0.58 10.53
CA PHE A 92 9.05 -0.85 10.41
C PHE A 92 8.02 -1.61 11.22
N ILE A 93 7.39 -2.60 10.59
CA ILE A 93 6.41 -3.50 11.20
C ILE A 93 7.05 -4.87 11.36
N PRO A 94 7.44 -5.26 12.58
CA PRO A 94 8.08 -6.56 12.81
C PRO A 94 7.16 -7.73 12.49
N LEU A 95 7.76 -8.88 12.24
CA LEU A 95 7.03 -10.15 12.10
C LEU A 95 6.09 -10.38 13.30
N GLY A 96 4.82 -10.66 13.04
CA GLY A 96 3.82 -10.92 14.06
C GLY A 96 3.25 -9.70 14.77
N ALA A 97 3.77 -8.50 14.55
CA ALA A 97 3.25 -7.29 15.16
C ALA A 97 1.86 -6.94 14.60
N LYS A 98 0.95 -6.57 15.49
CA LYS A 98 -0.40 -6.13 15.13
C LYS A 98 -0.34 -4.72 14.57
N HIS A 99 -0.94 -4.48 13.40
CA HIS A 99 -0.83 -3.19 12.74
C HIS A 99 -2.02 -2.86 11.84
N ARG A 100 -2.24 -1.58 11.64
CA ARG A 100 -3.11 -1.01 10.60
C ARG A 100 -2.67 0.40 10.25
N ILE A 101 -3.07 0.86 9.08
CA ILE A 101 -3.03 2.27 8.70
C ILE A 101 -4.44 2.84 8.65
N MET A 102 -4.60 4.06 9.13
CA MET A 102 -5.83 4.83 9.10
C MET A 102 -5.59 6.16 8.40
N ASN A 103 -6.52 6.55 7.54
CA ASN A 103 -6.57 7.89 6.97
C ASN A 103 -7.71 8.66 7.64
N LEU A 104 -7.39 9.42 8.67
CA LEU A 104 -8.35 10.25 9.42
C LEU A 104 -8.55 11.63 8.82
N THR A 105 -8.02 11.88 7.62
CA THR A 105 -8.03 13.17 6.93
C THR A 105 -9.06 13.18 5.79
N ASP A 106 -9.23 14.35 5.16
CA ASP A 106 -10.09 14.56 3.99
C ASP A 106 -9.33 14.44 2.65
N LYS A 107 -8.07 14.01 2.68
CA LYS A 107 -7.21 13.84 1.51
C LYS A 107 -6.70 12.40 1.43
N PRO A 108 -6.32 11.91 0.23
CA PRO A 108 -5.74 10.58 0.10
C PRO A 108 -4.45 10.42 0.91
N VAL A 109 -4.21 9.22 1.39
CA VAL A 109 -2.92 8.77 1.91
C VAL A 109 -2.37 7.74 0.95
N ILE A 110 -1.11 7.92 0.55
CA ILE A 110 -0.39 6.97 -0.30
C ILE A 110 0.90 6.57 0.39
N PHE A 111 1.18 5.27 0.43
CA PHE A 111 2.42 4.77 0.99
C PHE A 111 2.98 3.62 0.15
N ILE A 112 4.29 3.44 0.25
CA ILE A 112 5.02 2.32 -0.33
C ILE A 112 5.25 1.30 0.78
N GLU A 113 4.93 0.04 0.48
CA GLU A 113 5.10 -1.10 1.37
C GLU A 113 6.13 -2.05 0.77
N VAL A 114 7.20 -2.32 1.50
CA VAL A 114 8.15 -3.39 1.19
C VAL A 114 7.92 -4.54 2.15
N GLN A 115 7.53 -5.68 1.63
CA GLN A 115 7.38 -6.92 2.38
C GLN A 115 8.66 -7.74 2.25
N THR A 116 9.20 -8.22 3.35
CA THR A 116 10.33 -9.16 3.39
C THR A 116 10.01 -10.34 4.29
N GLY A 117 10.54 -11.50 3.98
CA GLY A 117 10.25 -12.73 4.73
C GLY A 117 10.30 -13.96 3.84
N THR A 118 9.52 -14.97 4.19
CA THR A 118 9.53 -16.28 3.51
C THR A 118 8.32 -16.51 2.62
N TYR A 119 7.26 -15.69 2.77
CA TYR A 119 6.02 -15.87 2.04
C TYR A 119 5.22 -14.56 1.99
N PHE A 120 4.67 -14.21 0.82
CA PHE A 120 3.98 -12.93 0.58
C PHE A 120 2.53 -13.08 0.11
N GLY A 121 1.95 -14.27 0.26
CA GLY A 121 0.56 -14.52 -0.11
C GLY A 121 -0.44 -13.80 0.80
N GLU A 122 -1.58 -13.40 0.22
CA GLU A 122 -2.64 -12.69 0.95
C GLU A 122 -3.42 -13.59 1.93
N ASP A 123 -3.16 -14.88 1.94
CA ASP A 123 -3.68 -15.84 2.91
C ASP A 123 -2.88 -15.86 4.24
N ASP A 124 -1.71 -15.22 4.30
CA ASP A 124 -0.96 -15.00 5.53
C ASP A 124 -1.39 -13.69 6.21
N ILE A 125 -2.69 -13.55 6.41
CA ILE A 125 -3.29 -12.40 7.10
C ILE A 125 -4.24 -12.91 8.19
N VAL A 126 -3.99 -12.51 9.43
CA VAL A 126 -4.95 -12.68 10.53
C VAL A 126 -5.57 -11.32 10.83
N ARG A 127 -6.86 -11.18 10.52
CA ARG A 127 -7.61 -9.94 10.78
C ARG A 127 -8.24 -10.00 12.17
N LEU A 128 -7.89 -9.03 13.00
CA LEU A 128 -8.42 -8.87 14.35
C LEU A 128 -9.67 -7.96 14.35
N GLU A 129 -9.61 -6.89 13.57
CA GLU A 129 -10.71 -5.96 13.33
C GLU A 129 -10.74 -5.56 11.87
N ASP A 130 -11.90 -5.66 11.24
CA ASP A 130 -12.11 -5.24 9.87
C ASP A 130 -13.49 -4.60 9.73
N GLU A 131 -13.54 -3.30 9.45
CA GLU A 131 -14.80 -2.56 9.26
C GLU A 131 -15.64 -3.08 8.09
N TYR A 132 -15.04 -3.83 7.18
CA TYR A 132 -15.68 -4.35 5.98
C TYR A 132 -16.04 -5.84 6.11
N GLU A 133 -15.88 -6.42 7.28
CA GLU A 133 -16.27 -7.79 7.64
C GLU A 133 -15.74 -8.87 6.67
N ARG A 134 -14.46 -8.76 6.28
CA ARG A 134 -13.78 -9.69 5.36
C ARG A 134 -13.07 -10.85 6.07
N ASN A 135 -13.61 -11.37 7.12
CA ASN A 135 -13.02 -12.47 7.90
C ASN A 135 -13.24 -13.84 7.24
#